data_622982cff7c8e11bcbfcc4cf12440508
#
_entry.id   622982cff7c8e11bcbfcc4cf12440508
#
_cell.length_a   1.000
_cell.length_b   1.000
_cell.length_c   1.000
_cell.angle_alpha   90.00
_cell.angle_beta   90.00
_cell.angle_gamma   90.00
#
_symmetry.space_group_name_H-M   'P 1'
#
loop_
_entity.id
_entity.type
_entity.pdbx_description
1 polymer ?
#
loop_
_entity_poly.entity_id
_entity_poly.type
_entity_poly.pdbx_seq_one_letter_code
_entity_poly.pdbx_strand_id
1 'polypeptide(L)'
;MYFKNLIAVCFLLVDKTRSQITIVAANASTFPDSITDKMFVAGNFNNWNPGNADYRLRWKENKLTVTIPIDANTSSVEFKFTCGTWEKEEVNADGSKKENRTYFYKPGIVLNETIAGFAHVIPPKIIPPNTNVIKFNVYSPQLKRNKQIRVLLPCDYDNTNNSYPVLYMLDGQNLFDASESNNGEWGVDEAMDSLCNLGLKNAIIVGVDNAGDLRLEEYSPFPIKDYILNGKGDDFAAFVVNTLKPAIDSIYRTLPGREYTGVAGSSMGAVEGLYMIIKYDSIFSMAGLFSPAFWTNKENFLYAEKSTVTYPVKLYFLAGAMEGGDFVMVTDMQKMMQLLLNQKNPNIKMRSTIQSNGTHSESFWRNEFFDMFNWLYLEE
;
A
#
# COMPACT_ATOMS: atom_id res chain seq x y z
N MET A 1 36.36 4.55 66.20
CA MET A 1 36.50 4.97 64.83
C MET A 1 35.39 4.25 64.06
N TYR A 2 34.24 4.90 63.92
CA TYR A 2 32.99 4.28 63.31
C TYR A 2 32.86 4.69 61.86
N PHE A 3 32.94 3.72 60.97
CA PHE A 3 32.55 3.92 59.55
C PHE A 3 31.04 3.71 59.41
N LYS A 4 30.31 4.77 59.06
CA LYS A 4 28.94 4.71 58.67
C LYS A 4 28.87 4.34 57.17
N ASN A 5 28.33 3.15 56.87
CA ASN A 5 27.95 2.77 55.52
C ASN A 5 26.67 3.51 55.11
N LEU A 6 26.79 4.38 54.10
CA LEU A 6 25.68 5.05 53.46
C LEU A 6 25.21 4.15 52.29
N ILE A 7 24.09 3.47 52.49
CA ILE A 7 23.40 2.73 51.40
C ILE A 7 22.63 3.76 50.60
N ALA A 8 23.12 4.09 49.42
CA ALA A 8 22.36 4.87 48.41
C ALA A 8 21.30 3.95 47.77
N VAL A 9 20.06 4.14 48.16
CA VAL A 9 18.92 3.52 47.47
C VAL A 9 18.72 4.28 46.17
N CYS A 10 19.17 3.69 45.10
CA CYS A 10 18.88 4.17 43.73
C CYS A 10 17.41 3.85 43.42
N PHE A 11 16.54 4.83 43.56
CA PHE A 11 15.17 4.71 42.99
C PHE A 11 15.32 4.70 41.47
N LEU A 12 15.26 3.52 40.88
CA LEU A 12 14.96 3.36 39.48
C LEU A 12 13.54 3.91 39.24
N LEU A 13 13.47 5.12 38.74
CA LEU A 13 12.28 5.63 38.09
C LEU A 13 12.00 4.70 36.89
N VAL A 14 11.17 3.70 37.10
CA VAL A 14 10.53 2.96 36.00
C VAL A 14 9.68 3.98 35.29
N ASP A 15 10.19 4.50 34.19
CA ASP A 15 9.42 5.28 33.24
C ASP A 15 8.29 4.35 32.77
N LYS A 16 7.08 4.55 33.32
CA LYS A 16 5.88 3.91 32.82
C LYS A 16 5.69 4.44 31.41
N THR A 17 6.22 3.72 30.42
CA THR A 17 5.86 3.95 29.02
C THR A 17 4.35 3.90 28.96
N ARG A 18 3.72 5.08 28.91
CA ARG A 18 2.27 5.19 28.77
C ARG A 18 1.91 4.46 27.50
N SER A 19 1.07 3.45 27.63
CA SER A 19 0.49 2.78 26.49
C SER A 19 -0.18 3.83 25.60
N GLN A 20 0.07 3.79 24.30
CA GLN A 20 -0.44 4.81 23.38
C GLN A 20 -0.83 4.19 22.04
N ILE A 21 -1.74 4.82 21.34
CA ILE A 21 -2.06 4.55 19.94
C ILE A 21 -1.77 5.80 19.10
N THR A 22 -1.44 5.61 17.83
CA THR A 22 -1.34 6.71 16.87
C THR A 22 -2.44 6.55 15.84
N ILE A 23 -3.23 7.61 15.62
CA ILE A 23 -4.24 7.67 14.56
C ILE A 23 -3.71 8.60 13.47
N VAL A 24 -3.80 8.16 12.23
CA VAL A 24 -3.37 8.87 11.02
C VAL A 24 -4.59 9.10 10.14
N ALA A 25 -4.84 10.33 9.74
CA ALA A 25 -5.78 10.64 8.66
C ALA A 25 -5.05 10.44 7.32
N ALA A 26 -5.21 9.25 6.73
CA ALA A 26 -4.42 8.80 5.59
C ALA A 26 -4.63 9.65 4.31
N ASN A 27 -5.85 10.17 4.13
CA ASN A 27 -6.19 11.06 3.01
C ASN A 27 -6.27 12.54 3.39
N ALA A 28 -5.58 12.96 4.45
CA ALA A 28 -5.65 14.35 4.93
C ALA A 28 -5.24 15.38 3.86
N SER A 29 -4.32 15.03 2.96
CA SER A 29 -3.88 15.89 1.86
C SER A 29 -4.98 16.23 0.85
N THR A 30 -6.09 15.48 0.83
CA THR A 30 -7.23 15.79 -0.05
C THR A 30 -8.13 16.90 0.52
N PHE A 31 -7.92 17.28 1.79
CA PHE A 31 -8.67 18.36 2.44
C PHE A 31 -7.88 19.68 2.42
N PRO A 32 -8.55 20.82 2.26
CA PRO A 32 -7.89 22.13 2.38
C PRO A 32 -7.34 22.35 3.80
N ASP A 33 -6.28 23.18 3.93
CA ASP A 33 -5.63 23.51 5.20
C ASP A 33 -6.62 24.03 6.26
N SER A 34 -7.63 24.79 5.83
CA SER A 34 -8.69 25.29 6.71
C SER A 34 -9.50 24.18 7.40
N ILE A 35 -9.45 22.96 6.90
CA ILE A 35 -10.07 21.75 7.45
C ILE A 35 -9.05 20.94 8.22
N THR A 36 -7.89 20.63 7.63
CA THR A 36 -6.84 19.84 8.29
C THR A 36 -6.37 20.50 9.58
N ASP A 37 -6.32 21.82 9.58
CA ASP A 37 -6.04 22.61 10.78
C ASP A 37 -7.10 22.54 11.89
N LYS A 38 -8.24 21.94 11.63
CA LYS A 38 -9.37 21.80 12.57
C LYS A 38 -9.80 20.35 12.73
N MET A 39 -9.00 19.39 12.34
CA MET A 39 -9.30 17.99 12.54
C MET A 39 -8.97 17.54 13.96
N PHE A 40 -9.92 16.88 14.59
CA PHE A 40 -9.84 16.33 15.94
C PHE A 40 -10.33 14.88 15.94
N VAL A 41 -9.98 14.16 16.99
CA VAL A 41 -10.55 12.84 17.28
C VAL A 41 -11.32 12.90 18.60
N ALA A 42 -12.58 12.50 18.56
CA ALA A 42 -13.41 12.32 19.72
C ALA A 42 -13.65 10.82 19.95
N GLY A 43 -13.52 10.35 21.17
CA GLY A 43 -13.67 8.94 21.50
C GLY A 43 -13.83 8.66 22.97
N ASN A 44 -13.89 7.38 23.33
CA ASN A 44 -14.03 6.94 24.72
C ASN A 44 -12.84 7.34 25.62
N PHE A 45 -11.73 7.73 25.06
CA PHE A 45 -10.52 8.19 25.75
C PHE A 45 -10.55 9.69 26.13
N ASN A 46 -11.45 10.48 25.58
CA ASN A 46 -11.59 11.93 25.87
C ASN A 46 -13.02 12.34 26.19
N ASN A 47 -13.84 11.42 26.73
CA ASN A 47 -15.26 11.64 27.03
C ASN A 47 -16.05 12.16 25.83
N TRP A 48 -15.69 11.72 24.62
CA TRP A 48 -16.33 12.12 23.38
C TRP A 48 -16.37 13.65 23.14
N ASN A 49 -15.32 14.37 23.60
CA ASN A 49 -15.22 15.81 23.38
C ASN A 49 -14.71 16.11 21.95
N PRO A 50 -15.53 16.65 21.03
CA PRO A 50 -15.22 16.79 19.61
C PRO A 50 -14.17 17.85 19.28
N GLY A 51 -13.92 18.79 20.21
CA GLY A 51 -13.00 19.93 20.01
C GLY A 51 -11.85 19.97 21.02
N ASN A 52 -11.53 18.85 21.66
CA ASN A 52 -10.45 18.79 22.63
C ASN A 52 -9.08 19.02 21.96
N ALA A 53 -8.40 20.10 22.32
CA ALA A 53 -7.14 20.53 21.73
C ALA A 53 -6.00 19.52 21.86
N ASP A 54 -6.02 18.66 22.90
CA ASP A 54 -5.01 17.62 23.11
C ASP A 54 -5.15 16.48 22.09
N TYR A 55 -6.31 16.35 21.47
CA TYR A 55 -6.65 15.32 20.48
C TYR A 55 -6.84 15.89 19.07
N ARG A 56 -6.28 17.08 18.84
CA ARG A 56 -6.18 17.67 17.50
C ARG A 56 -5.08 16.96 16.71
N LEU A 57 -5.37 16.60 15.46
CA LEU A 57 -4.37 16.07 14.55
C LEU A 57 -3.36 17.16 14.16
N ARG A 58 -2.12 16.76 13.97
CA ARG A 58 -1.01 17.65 13.58
C ARG A 58 -0.16 17.00 12.51
N TRP A 59 0.33 17.79 11.59
CA TRP A 59 1.27 17.32 10.57
C TRP A 59 2.60 16.91 11.23
N LYS A 60 2.99 15.69 10.96
CA LYS A 60 4.28 15.10 11.35
C LYS A 60 4.76 14.19 10.21
N GLU A 61 5.94 14.47 9.65
CA GLU A 61 6.54 13.66 8.58
C GLU A 61 5.56 13.44 7.40
N ASN A 62 4.91 14.52 6.96
CA ASN A 62 3.89 14.53 5.88
C ASN A 62 2.62 13.69 6.16
N LYS A 63 2.38 13.29 7.40
CA LYS A 63 1.17 12.60 7.84
C LYS A 63 0.42 13.45 8.88
N LEU A 64 -0.88 13.57 8.73
CA LEU A 64 -1.73 14.24 9.71
C LEU A 64 -2.09 13.24 10.81
N THR A 65 -1.53 13.41 12.01
CA THR A 65 -1.54 12.40 13.07
C THR A 65 -1.93 12.96 14.43
N VAL A 66 -2.44 12.09 15.29
CA VAL A 66 -2.57 12.32 16.73
C VAL A 66 -2.13 11.07 17.49
N THR A 67 -1.42 11.25 18.60
CA THR A 67 -1.05 10.17 19.51
C THR A 67 -1.89 10.25 20.78
N ILE A 68 -2.59 9.17 21.11
CA ILE A 68 -3.56 9.10 22.19
C ILE A 68 -2.97 8.24 23.32
N PRO A 69 -2.81 8.80 24.53
CA PRO A 69 -2.44 8.01 25.69
C PRO A 69 -3.61 7.09 26.09
N ILE A 70 -3.32 5.84 26.36
CA ILE A 70 -4.31 4.81 26.69
C ILE A 70 -4.03 4.26 28.08
N ASP A 71 -5.09 4.11 28.87
CA ASP A 71 -4.99 3.47 30.18
C ASP A 71 -4.73 1.96 30.05
N ALA A 72 -3.94 1.41 30.98
CA ALA A 72 -3.51 0.01 30.94
C ALA A 72 -4.67 -1.02 30.94
N ASN A 73 -5.86 -0.60 31.36
CA ASN A 73 -7.05 -1.45 31.42
C ASN A 73 -8.00 -1.28 30.23
N THR A 74 -7.62 -0.47 29.22
CA THR A 74 -8.46 -0.25 28.05
C THR A 74 -8.38 -1.47 27.12
N SER A 75 -9.51 -2.09 26.87
CA SER A 75 -9.61 -3.25 25.96
C SER A 75 -9.92 -2.83 24.51
N SER A 76 -10.62 -1.71 24.32
CA SER A 76 -10.97 -1.20 23.01
C SER A 76 -10.99 0.33 22.99
N VAL A 77 -10.68 0.88 21.81
CA VAL A 77 -10.76 2.31 21.53
C VAL A 77 -11.87 2.53 20.51
N GLU A 78 -12.79 3.41 20.88
CA GLU A 78 -13.87 3.86 19.99
C GLU A 78 -13.69 5.33 19.70
N PHE A 79 -13.79 5.72 18.42
CA PHE A 79 -13.62 7.12 18.06
C PHE A 79 -14.29 7.49 16.73
N LYS A 80 -14.36 8.80 16.49
CA LYS A 80 -14.80 9.42 15.27
C LYS A 80 -13.99 10.70 15.03
N PHE A 81 -13.79 11.06 13.78
CA PHE A 81 -13.20 12.35 13.42
C PHE A 81 -14.23 13.47 13.46
N THR A 82 -13.80 14.68 13.80
CA THR A 82 -14.61 15.89 13.80
C THR A 82 -13.80 17.10 13.32
N CYS A 83 -14.49 18.16 12.93
CA CYS A 83 -13.90 19.48 12.74
C CYS A 83 -14.23 20.41 13.92
N GLY A 84 -14.04 19.94 15.15
CA GLY A 84 -14.15 20.69 16.39
C GLY A 84 -15.54 20.72 17.04
N THR A 85 -16.59 20.28 16.37
CA THR A 85 -17.96 20.18 16.91
C THR A 85 -18.67 18.94 16.36
N TRP A 86 -19.72 18.48 17.06
CA TRP A 86 -20.55 17.36 16.57
C TRP A 86 -21.39 17.70 15.32
N GLU A 87 -21.69 18.95 15.10
CA GLU A 87 -22.32 19.41 13.86
C GLU A 87 -21.42 19.21 12.63
N LYS A 88 -20.12 19.07 12.86
CA LYS A 88 -19.09 18.83 11.85
C LYS A 88 -18.41 17.47 12.08
N GLU A 89 -19.21 16.47 12.46
CA GLU A 89 -18.71 15.10 12.57
C GLU A 89 -18.45 14.47 11.20
N GLU A 90 -17.62 13.46 11.17
CA GLU A 90 -17.34 12.66 9.98
C GLU A 90 -18.61 12.01 9.42
N VAL A 91 -18.72 11.99 8.10
CA VAL A 91 -19.81 11.38 7.33
C VAL A 91 -19.27 10.36 6.32
N ASN A 92 -20.16 9.48 5.85
CA ASN A 92 -19.88 8.59 4.72
C ASN A 92 -19.84 9.39 3.40
N ALA A 93 -19.38 8.76 2.31
CA ALA A 93 -19.28 9.40 1.00
C ALA A 93 -20.62 9.92 0.45
N ASP A 94 -21.72 9.30 0.85
CA ASP A 94 -23.08 9.70 0.51
C ASP A 94 -23.67 10.80 1.43
N GLY A 95 -22.86 11.30 2.38
CA GLY A 95 -23.28 12.31 3.36
C GLY A 95 -24.04 11.74 4.56
N SER A 96 -24.31 10.44 4.60
CA SER A 96 -24.95 9.80 5.75
C SER A 96 -24.04 9.76 6.97
N LYS A 97 -24.61 9.57 8.14
CA LYS A 97 -23.85 9.51 9.39
C LYS A 97 -22.88 8.33 9.38
N LYS A 98 -21.60 8.59 9.67
CA LYS A 98 -20.59 7.56 9.87
C LYS A 98 -20.72 6.94 11.25
N GLU A 99 -20.68 5.61 11.34
CA GLU A 99 -20.60 4.91 12.62
C GLU A 99 -19.23 5.11 13.29
N ASN A 100 -19.17 4.92 14.61
CA ASN A 100 -17.91 4.99 15.34
C ASN A 100 -16.98 3.88 14.89
N ARG A 101 -15.69 4.20 14.79
CA ARG A 101 -14.66 3.19 14.61
C ARG A 101 -14.36 2.52 15.95
N THR A 102 -14.20 1.20 15.93
CA THR A 102 -13.91 0.41 17.14
C THR A 102 -12.70 -0.48 16.88
N TYR A 103 -11.67 -0.37 17.70
CA TYR A 103 -10.45 -1.16 17.61
C TYR A 103 -10.08 -1.77 18.93
N PHE A 104 -9.71 -3.06 18.93
CA PHE A 104 -9.11 -3.68 20.10
C PHE A 104 -7.72 -3.10 20.33
N TYR A 105 -7.47 -2.67 21.56
CA TYR A 105 -6.22 -2.05 21.92
C TYR A 105 -5.04 -3.03 21.83
N LYS A 106 -3.97 -2.58 21.17
CA LYS A 106 -2.65 -3.21 21.20
C LYS A 106 -1.60 -2.10 21.40
N PRO A 107 -0.61 -2.27 22.30
CA PRO A 107 0.41 -1.26 22.54
C PRO A 107 1.15 -0.88 21.25
N GLY A 108 1.29 0.41 20.98
CA GLY A 108 2.03 0.93 19.83
C GLY A 108 1.33 0.78 18.47
N ILE A 109 0.03 0.44 18.45
CA ILE A 109 -0.73 0.35 17.19
C ILE A 109 -0.81 1.71 16.49
N VAL A 110 -0.64 1.69 15.17
CA VAL A 110 -0.89 2.84 14.27
C VAL A 110 -2.13 2.54 13.45
N LEU A 111 -3.16 3.38 13.57
CA LEU A 111 -4.42 3.28 12.83
C LEU A 111 -4.38 4.28 11.68
N ASN A 112 -4.37 3.80 10.44
CA ASN A 112 -4.45 4.63 9.25
C ASN A 112 -5.90 4.67 8.78
N GLU A 113 -6.50 5.87 8.80
CA GLU A 113 -7.93 6.06 8.60
C GLU A 113 -8.20 6.97 7.41
N THR A 114 -9.13 6.56 6.56
CA THR A 114 -9.64 7.39 5.46
C THR A 114 -10.93 8.08 5.89
N ILE A 115 -11.03 9.38 5.61
CA ILE A 115 -12.16 10.23 5.94
C ILE A 115 -12.88 10.58 4.64
N ALA A 116 -14.16 10.23 4.51
CA ALA A 116 -14.95 10.56 3.33
C ALA A 116 -15.38 12.03 3.28
N GLY A 117 -15.67 12.63 4.44
CA GLY A 117 -16.08 14.02 4.56
C GLY A 117 -16.54 14.35 5.97
N PHE A 118 -16.95 15.62 6.16
CA PHE A 118 -17.53 16.11 7.40
C PHE A 118 -18.89 16.75 7.12
N ALA A 119 -19.85 16.60 8.02
CA ALA A 119 -21.15 17.25 7.92
C ALA A 119 -20.97 18.78 7.86
N HIS A 120 -21.75 19.44 7.01
CA HIS A 120 -21.72 20.90 6.80
C HIS A 120 -20.34 21.47 6.45
N VAL A 121 -19.42 20.65 6.01
CA VAL A 121 -18.10 21.04 5.51
C VAL A 121 -18.04 20.64 4.05
N ILE A 122 -17.40 21.47 3.22
CA ILE A 122 -17.17 21.12 1.81
C ILE A 122 -16.43 19.77 1.80
N PRO A 123 -16.99 18.73 1.14
CA PRO A 123 -16.33 17.45 1.05
C PRO A 123 -14.94 17.62 0.43
N PRO A 124 -14.01 16.68 0.65
CA PRO A 124 -12.74 16.67 -0.05
C PRO A 124 -13.03 16.85 -1.54
N LYS A 125 -12.20 17.66 -2.21
CA LYS A 125 -12.29 17.78 -3.66
C LYS A 125 -12.21 16.38 -4.23
N ILE A 126 -13.35 15.83 -4.68
CA ILE A 126 -13.36 14.64 -5.49
C ILE A 126 -12.61 15.06 -6.75
N ILE A 127 -11.35 14.69 -6.85
CA ILE A 127 -10.61 14.82 -8.10
C ILE A 127 -11.32 13.81 -9.01
N PRO A 128 -12.00 14.26 -10.09
CA PRO A 128 -12.62 13.31 -10.99
C PRO A 128 -11.54 12.34 -11.46
N PRO A 129 -11.87 11.05 -11.68
CA PRO A 129 -10.90 10.08 -12.15
C PRO A 129 -10.14 10.69 -13.30
N ASN A 130 -8.82 10.54 -13.29
CA ASN A 130 -7.96 11.14 -14.31
C ASN A 130 -8.41 10.64 -15.68
N THR A 131 -9.09 11.50 -16.44
CA THR A 131 -9.60 11.17 -17.77
C THR A 131 -8.49 10.89 -18.79
N ASN A 132 -7.23 11.03 -18.35
CA ASN A 132 -6.03 10.88 -19.18
C ASN A 132 -5.42 9.48 -19.12
N VAL A 133 -6.13 8.47 -18.63
CA VAL A 133 -5.68 7.08 -18.72
C VAL A 133 -5.80 6.61 -20.17
N ILE A 134 -4.67 6.41 -20.82
CA ILE A 134 -4.58 5.96 -22.20
C ILE A 134 -4.79 4.45 -22.24
N LYS A 135 -5.73 3.96 -23.04
CA LYS A 135 -6.06 2.53 -23.17
C LYS A 135 -5.79 2.03 -24.57
N PHE A 136 -5.06 0.93 -24.69
CA PHE A 136 -4.80 0.26 -25.96
C PHE A 136 -4.51 -1.22 -25.77
N ASN A 137 -4.58 -1.98 -26.87
CA ASN A 137 -4.31 -3.41 -26.84
C ASN A 137 -2.90 -3.72 -27.37
N VAL A 138 -2.22 -4.63 -26.69
CA VAL A 138 -0.97 -5.23 -27.12
C VAL A 138 -1.17 -6.72 -27.29
N TYR A 139 -0.84 -7.25 -28.48
CA TYR A 139 -0.84 -8.69 -28.67
C TYR A 139 0.32 -9.33 -27.94
N SER A 140 0.01 -10.32 -27.10
CA SER A 140 1.00 -11.15 -26.41
C SER A 140 1.26 -12.43 -27.22
N PRO A 141 2.41 -12.57 -27.88
CA PRO A 141 2.75 -13.84 -28.54
C PRO A 141 2.96 -14.97 -27.55
N GLN A 142 3.38 -14.68 -26.31
CA GLN A 142 3.60 -15.62 -25.24
C GLN A 142 2.26 -16.24 -24.76
N LEU A 143 1.27 -15.39 -24.52
CA LEU A 143 -0.06 -15.79 -24.06
C LEU A 143 -1.05 -16.07 -25.21
N LYS A 144 -0.66 -15.76 -26.48
CA LYS A 144 -1.46 -15.91 -27.70
C LYS A 144 -2.80 -15.19 -27.64
N ARG A 145 -2.82 -13.99 -27.05
CA ARG A 145 -4.03 -13.15 -26.88
C ARG A 145 -3.67 -11.67 -26.83
N ASN A 146 -4.66 -10.82 -27.06
CA ASN A 146 -4.54 -9.39 -26.78
C ASN A 146 -4.63 -9.14 -25.28
N LYS A 147 -3.79 -8.24 -24.80
CA LYS A 147 -3.84 -7.71 -23.43
C LYS A 147 -4.19 -6.23 -23.50
N GLN A 148 -5.19 -5.80 -22.77
CA GLN A 148 -5.49 -4.39 -22.61
C GLN A 148 -4.47 -3.78 -21.66
N ILE A 149 -3.91 -2.67 -22.08
CA ILE A 149 -2.92 -1.89 -21.35
C ILE A 149 -3.52 -0.53 -21.04
N ARG A 150 -3.29 -0.06 -19.82
CA ARG A 150 -3.71 1.24 -19.32
C ARG A 150 -2.47 2.03 -18.91
N VAL A 151 -2.29 3.21 -19.43
CA VAL A 151 -1.14 4.04 -19.12
C VAL A 151 -1.60 5.36 -18.53
N LEU A 152 -1.17 5.61 -17.29
CA LEU A 152 -1.29 6.91 -16.65
C LEU A 152 0.05 7.63 -16.76
N LEU A 153 0.03 8.81 -17.35
CA LEU A 153 1.20 9.66 -17.50
C LEU A 153 1.34 10.62 -16.28
N PRO A 154 2.57 10.98 -15.91
CA PRO A 154 2.79 12.03 -14.91
C PRO A 154 2.11 13.35 -15.27
N CYS A 155 1.68 14.10 -14.28
CA CYS A 155 0.93 15.35 -14.49
C CYS A 155 1.71 16.44 -15.26
N ASP A 156 3.03 16.39 -15.21
CA ASP A 156 3.92 17.34 -15.90
C ASP A 156 4.42 16.78 -17.26
N TYR A 157 3.92 15.58 -17.65
CA TYR A 157 4.41 14.90 -18.85
C TYR A 157 4.32 15.77 -20.11
N ASP A 158 3.20 16.42 -20.36
CA ASP A 158 3.01 17.28 -21.55
C ASP A 158 3.71 18.64 -21.47
N ASN A 159 4.11 19.05 -20.25
CA ASN A 159 4.69 20.34 -19.99
C ASN A 159 6.22 20.32 -19.88
N THR A 160 6.83 19.13 -19.88
CA THR A 160 8.28 18.93 -19.75
C THR A 160 8.80 17.96 -20.80
N ASN A 161 10.13 17.93 -20.98
CA ASN A 161 10.82 16.91 -21.77
C ASN A 161 11.49 15.84 -20.88
N ASN A 162 11.05 15.73 -19.62
CA ASN A 162 11.60 14.77 -18.69
C ASN A 162 11.30 13.33 -19.13
N SER A 163 12.19 12.42 -18.75
CA SER A 163 11.93 10.98 -18.78
C SER A 163 11.60 10.47 -17.37
N TYR A 164 10.77 9.44 -17.28
CA TYR A 164 10.16 9.01 -16.04
C TYR A 164 10.43 7.54 -15.74
N PRO A 165 10.55 7.15 -14.45
CA PRO A 165 10.52 5.76 -14.07
C PRO A 165 9.17 5.12 -14.42
N VAL A 166 9.12 3.80 -14.48
CA VAL A 166 7.91 3.04 -14.84
C VAL A 166 7.57 2.03 -13.78
N LEU A 167 6.29 2.02 -13.37
CA LEU A 167 5.71 0.99 -12.52
C LEU A 167 4.69 0.18 -13.32
N TYR A 168 4.98 -1.10 -13.55
CA TYR A 168 4.04 -2.06 -14.14
C TYR A 168 3.14 -2.60 -13.04
N MET A 169 1.82 -2.41 -13.17
CA MET A 169 0.85 -2.88 -12.19
C MET A 169 -0.08 -3.94 -12.79
N LEU A 170 -0.20 -5.04 -12.08
CA LEU A 170 -1.09 -6.13 -12.46
C LEU A 170 -2.53 -5.79 -12.07
N ASP A 171 -3.51 -6.46 -12.70
CA ASP A 171 -4.94 -6.17 -12.55
C ASP A 171 -5.30 -4.74 -12.97
N GLY A 172 -4.83 -4.33 -14.15
CA GLY A 172 -4.93 -2.96 -14.69
C GLY A 172 -6.33 -2.36 -14.65
N GLN A 173 -7.39 -3.18 -14.82
CA GLN A 173 -8.79 -2.74 -14.78
C GLN A 173 -9.24 -2.26 -13.39
N ASN A 174 -8.50 -2.60 -12.32
CA ASN A 174 -8.86 -2.21 -10.95
C ASN A 174 -8.12 -0.95 -10.47
N LEU A 175 -7.32 -0.29 -11.32
CA LEU A 175 -6.38 0.73 -10.86
C LEU A 175 -6.95 2.15 -10.82
N PHE A 176 -7.80 2.53 -11.81
CA PHE A 176 -8.07 3.93 -12.14
C PHE A 176 -9.55 4.30 -12.25
N ASP A 177 -10.49 3.34 -12.21
CA ASP A 177 -11.91 3.62 -12.38
C ASP A 177 -12.73 2.50 -11.74
N ALA A 178 -13.46 2.85 -10.68
CA ALA A 178 -14.33 1.91 -9.96
C ALA A 178 -15.42 1.30 -10.84
N SER A 179 -15.85 2.00 -11.90
CA SER A 179 -16.88 1.50 -12.83
C SER A 179 -16.40 0.38 -13.75
N GLU A 180 -15.08 0.22 -13.88
CA GLU A 180 -14.44 -0.80 -14.71
C GLU A 180 -13.94 -2.00 -13.91
N SER A 181 -13.97 -1.89 -12.58
CA SER A 181 -13.56 -2.93 -11.63
C SER A 181 -14.77 -3.68 -11.07
N ASN A 182 -14.65 -4.99 -10.91
CA ASN A 182 -15.65 -5.80 -10.23
C ASN A 182 -15.45 -5.86 -8.71
N ASN A 183 -14.27 -5.43 -8.19
CA ASN A 183 -13.85 -5.63 -6.81
C ASN A 183 -13.54 -4.32 -6.08
N GLY A 184 -13.78 -3.18 -6.72
CA GLY A 184 -13.37 -1.87 -6.23
C GLY A 184 -12.12 -1.36 -6.95
N GLU A 185 -11.65 -0.20 -6.56
CA GLU A 185 -10.60 0.55 -7.22
C GLU A 185 -9.44 0.84 -6.29
N TRP A 186 -8.21 0.79 -6.83
CA TRP A 186 -7.00 1.15 -6.11
C TRP A 186 -6.79 2.67 -6.00
N GLY A 187 -7.41 3.49 -6.86
CA GLY A 187 -7.23 4.94 -6.86
C GLY A 187 -5.78 5.36 -7.09
N VAL A 188 -5.11 4.69 -8.02
CA VAL A 188 -3.71 4.95 -8.31
C VAL A 188 -3.52 6.32 -8.93
N ASP A 189 -4.44 6.77 -9.76
CA ASP A 189 -4.42 8.11 -10.38
C ASP A 189 -4.56 9.21 -9.33
N GLU A 190 -5.45 9.07 -8.34
CA GLU A 190 -5.56 10.04 -7.25
C GLU A 190 -4.31 10.09 -6.37
N ALA A 191 -3.69 8.92 -6.14
CA ALA A 191 -2.44 8.87 -5.40
C ALA A 191 -1.30 9.56 -6.17
N MET A 192 -1.20 9.33 -7.49
CA MET A 192 -0.18 9.95 -8.35
C MET A 192 -0.43 11.46 -8.52
N ASP A 193 -1.70 11.90 -8.63
CA ASP A 193 -2.06 13.31 -8.63
C ASP A 193 -1.70 14.00 -7.31
N SER A 194 -1.86 13.29 -6.18
CA SER A 194 -1.45 13.80 -4.87
C SER A 194 0.06 14.00 -4.78
N LEU A 195 0.85 13.06 -5.30
CA LEU A 195 2.31 13.21 -5.41
C LEU A 195 2.70 14.43 -6.25
N CYS A 196 1.99 14.61 -7.35
CA CYS A 196 2.18 15.75 -8.24
C CYS A 196 1.92 17.08 -7.56
N ASN A 197 0.81 17.20 -6.85
CA ASN A 197 0.42 18.39 -6.09
C ASN A 197 1.43 18.74 -4.98
N LEU A 198 2.15 17.72 -4.48
CA LEU A 198 3.24 17.89 -3.50
C LEU A 198 4.58 18.25 -4.16
N GLY A 199 4.66 18.32 -5.48
CA GLY A 199 5.91 18.55 -6.22
C GLY A 199 6.91 17.39 -6.10
N LEU A 200 6.45 16.19 -5.78
CA LEU A 200 7.28 15.00 -5.65
C LEU A 200 7.50 14.32 -7.02
N LYS A 201 8.58 13.54 -7.12
CA LYS A 201 8.86 12.75 -8.32
C LYS A 201 7.71 11.80 -8.60
N ASN A 202 7.35 11.68 -9.86
CA ASN A 202 6.25 10.88 -10.36
C ASN A 202 6.78 9.76 -11.29
N ALA A 203 5.93 8.83 -11.69
CA ALA A 203 6.24 7.73 -12.59
C ALA A 203 5.13 7.55 -13.63
N ILE A 204 5.47 6.92 -14.74
CA ILE A 204 4.48 6.35 -15.66
C ILE A 204 3.95 5.06 -15.02
N ILE A 205 2.63 4.96 -14.85
CA ILE A 205 1.99 3.74 -14.38
C ILE A 205 1.44 2.97 -15.57
N VAL A 206 1.85 1.71 -15.70
CA VAL A 206 1.41 0.82 -16.78
C VAL A 206 0.58 -0.31 -16.18
N GLY A 207 -0.74 -0.15 -16.19
CA GLY A 207 -1.69 -1.19 -15.79
C GLY A 207 -1.83 -2.26 -16.87
N VAL A 208 -1.71 -3.52 -16.49
CA VAL A 208 -1.92 -4.68 -17.36
C VAL A 208 -3.18 -5.39 -16.92
N ASP A 209 -4.25 -5.30 -17.72
CA ASP A 209 -5.51 -5.97 -17.40
C ASP A 209 -5.30 -7.48 -17.28
N ASN A 210 -5.89 -8.12 -16.29
CA ASN A 210 -5.91 -9.57 -16.21
C ASN A 210 -6.84 -10.19 -17.26
N ALA A 211 -6.83 -11.49 -17.38
CA ALA A 211 -7.60 -12.22 -18.37
C ALA A 211 -8.97 -12.73 -17.84
N GLY A 212 -9.59 -12.05 -16.86
CA GLY A 212 -10.86 -12.49 -16.26
C GLY A 212 -10.75 -13.88 -15.63
N ASP A 213 -11.55 -14.83 -16.10
CA ASP A 213 -11.57 -16.21 -15.58
C ASP A 213 -10.21 -16.91 -15.70
N LEU A 214 -9.34 -16.46 -16.58
CA LEU A 214 -7.98 -17.01 -16.73
C LEU A 214 -6.93 -16.31 -15.86
N ARG A 215 -7.35 -15.34 -15.02
CA ARG A 215 -6.44 -14.58 -14.15
C ARG A 215 -5.59 -15.49 -13.26
N LEU A 216 -6.21 -16.49 -12.65
CA LEU A 216 -5.51 -17.41 -11.74
C LEU A 216 -4.43 -18.20 -12.47
N GLU A 217 -4.70 -18.67 -13.68
CA GLU A 217 -3.72 -19.37 -14.52
C GLU A 217 -2.60 -18.43 -14.98
N GLU A 218 -2.97 -17.21 -15.40
CA GLU A 218 -2.07 -16.19 -15.94
C GLU A 218 -1.08 -15.65 -14.89
N TYR A 219 -1.49 -15.60 -13.60
CA TYR A 219 -0.65 -15.14 -12.48
C TYR A 219 -0.09 -16.28 -11.63
N SER A 220 -0.11 -17.50 -12.15
CA SER A 220 0.49 -18.66 -11.49
C SER A 220 1.80 -19.03 -12.20
N PRO A 221 2.97 -18.76 -11.59
CA PRO A 221 4.25 -19.19 -12.17
C PRO A 221 4.38 -20.71 -12.27
N PHE A 222 3.66 -21.42 -11.41
CA PHE A 222 3.71 -22.89 -11.29
C PHE A 222 2.31 -23.49 -11.40
N PRO A 223 2.19 -24.75 -11.88
CA PRO A 223 0.91 -25.44 -11.95
C PRO A 223 0.23 -25.55 -10.58
N ILE A 224 -1.04 -25.22 -10.49
CA ILE A 224 -1.86 -25.37 -9.28
C ILE A 224 -2.70 -26.63 -9.42
N LYS A 225 -2.30 -27.71 -8.75
CA LYS A 225 -2.88 -29.04 -8.91
C LYS A 225 -4.35 -29.11 -8.47
N ASP A 226 -4.70 -28.43 -7.38
CA ASP A 226 -6.05 -28.44 -6.82
C ASP A 226 -7.08 -27.75 -7.74
N TYR A 227 -6.64 -26.90 -8.64
CA TYR A 227 -7.47 -26.20 -9.64
C TYR A 227 -7.28 -26.73 -11.06
N ILE A 228 -6.43 -27.75 -11.25
CA ILE A 228 -6.09 -28.33 -12.57
C ILE A 228 -5.59 -27.24 -13.55
N LEU A 229 -4.82 -26.27 -13.05
CA LEU A 229 -4.26 -25.17 -13.84
C LEU A 229 -2.79 -25.43 -14.19
N ASN A 230 -2.42 -25.17 -15.43
CA ASN A 230 -1.07 -25.41 -15.94
C ASN A 230 -0.05 -24.33 -15.51
N GLY A 231 -0.53 -23.17 -15.05
CA GLY A 231 0.32 -22.01 -14.76
C GLY A 231 0.85 -21.35 -16.04
N LYS A 232 0.61 -20.05 -16.16
CA LYS A 232 1.03 -19.20 -17.28
C LYS A 232 1.81 -17.97 -16.82
N GLY A 233 2.18 -17.93 -15.54
CA GLY A 233 2.92 -16.80 -14.99
C GLY A 233 4.25 -16.58 -15.70
N ASP A 234 4.95 -17.65 -16.08
CA ASP A 234 6.18 -17.53 -16.86
C ASP A 234 5.95 -16.89 -18.24
N ASP A 235 4.88 -17.30 -18.93
CA ASP A 235 4.48 -16.69 -20.22
C ASP A 235 4.06 -15.22 -20.01
N PHE A 236 3.37 -14.91 -18.89
CA PHE A 236 2.98 -13.53 -18.54
C PHE A 236 4.20 -12.66 -18.23
N ALA A 237 5.11 -13.12 -17.40
CA ALA A 237 6.36 -12.43 -17.10
C ALA A 237 7.18 -12.17 -18.39
N ALA A 238 7.30 -13.18 -19.25
CA ALA A 238 7.96 -13.05 -20.54
C ALA A 238 7.24 -12.05 -21.48
N PHE A 239 5.92 -11.96 -21.43
CA PHE A 239 5.15 -10.94 -22.15
C PHE A 239 5.52 -9.53 -21.68
N VAL A 240 5.49 -9.30 -20.36
CA VAL A 240 5.82 -7.96 -19.82
C VAL A 240 7.24 -7.55 -20.18
N VAL A 241 8.20 -8.46 -20.06
CA VAL A 241 9.63 -8.18 -20.29
C VAL A 241 9.98 -8.03 -21.77
N ASN A 242 9.50 -8.97 -22.60
CA ASN A 242 9.99 -9.09 -23.98
C ASN A 242 9.08 -8.40 -25.01
N THR A 243 7.84 -8.06 -24.63
CA THR A 243 6.88 -7.46 -25.57
C THR A 243 6.39 -6.10 -25.06
N LEU A 244 5.83 -6.06 -23.83
CA LEU A 244 5.20 -4.85 -23.32
C LEU A 244 6.23 -3.76 -22.99
N LYS A 245 7.25 -4.08 -22.18
CA LYS A 245 8.24 -3.08 -21.77
C LYS A 245 8.95 -2.42 -22.97
N PRO A 246 9.45 -3.15 -23.97
CA PRO A 246 10.02 -2.53 -25.18
C PRO A 246 9.03 -1.62 -25.91
N ALA A 247 7.75 -2.00 -25.99
CA ALA A 247 6.72 -1.16 -26.60
C ALA A 247 6.50 0.14 -25.82
N ILE A 248 6.37 0.07 -24.48
CA ILE A 248 6.21 1.24 -23.61
C ILE A 248 7.43 2.17 -23.72
N ASP A 249 8.64 1.63 -23.67
CA ASP A 249 9.88 2.41 -23.80
C ASP A 249 10.02 3.09 -25.18
N SER A 250 9.42 2.51 -26.23
CA SER A 250 9.43 3.12 -27.57
C SER A 250 8.39 4.22 -27.77
N ILE A 251 7.28 4.17 -27.01
CA ILE A 251 6.14 5.09 -27.16
C ILE A 251 6.27 6.29 -26.22
N TYR A 252 6.75 6.07 -25.00
CA TYR A 252 6.78 7.06 -23.94
C TYR A 252 8.20 7.43 -23.52
N ARG A 253 8.35 8.62 -22.93
CA ARG A 253 9.62 9.10 -22.37
C ARG A 253 9.92 8.40 -21.05
N THR A 254 10.36 7.15 -21.13
CA THR A 254 10.75 6.35 -19.99
C THR A 254 12.23 6.52 -19.64
N LEU A 255 12.58 6.19 -18.40
CA LEU A 255 13.92 5.83 -17.97
C LEU A 255 14.00 4.30 -18.06
N PRO A 256 14.60 3.73 -19.16
CA PRO A 256 14.46 2.30 -19.45
C PRO A 256 15.31 1.38 -18.57
N GLY A 257 16.22 1.95 -17.77
CA GLY A 257 17.11 1.21 -16.88
C GLY A 257 16.34 0.46 -15.79
N ARG A 258 16.93 -0.65 -15.35
CA ARG A 258 16.32 -1.49 -14.30
C ARG A 258 16.05 -0.71 -13.00
N GLU A 259 16.93 0.22 -12.65
CA GLU A 259 16.85 1.06 -11.45
C GLU A 259 15.61 1.97 -11.41
N TYR A 260 14.95 2.14 -12.55
CA TYR A 260 13.74 2.93 -12.73
C TYR A 260 12.50 2.08 -13.04
N THR A 261 12.66 0.74 -13.04
CA THR A 261 11.59 -0.18 -13.44
C THR A 261 11.12 -1.01 -12.27
N GLY A 262 9.83 -0.88 -11.94
CA GLY A 262 9.16 -1.62 -10.88
C GLY A 262 7.98 -2.44 -11.37
N VAL A 263 7.55 -3.40 -10.54
CA VAL A 263 6.32 -4.18 -10.71
C VAL A 263 5.51 -4.14 -9.41
N ALA A 264 4.18 -4.11 -9.50
CA ALA A 264 3.33 -4.22 -8.33
C ALA A 264 2.05 -5.00 -8.63
N GLY A 265 1.47 -5.61 -7.62
CA GLY A 265 0.21 -6.32 -7.71
C GLY A 265 -0.28 -6.81 -6.36
N SER A 266 -1.52 -7.32 -6.35
CA SER A 266 -2.13 -7.88 -5.15
C SER A 266 -2.52 -9.34 -5.31
N SER A 267 -2.60 -10.05 -4.18
CA SER A 267 -3.06 -11.43 -4.15
C SER A 267 -2.20 -12.32 -5.06
N MET A 268 -2.79 -12.93 -6.07
CA MET A 268 -2.05 -13.67 -7.11
C MET A 268 -1.14 -12.75 -7.94
N GLY A 269 -1.53 -11.48 -8.14
CA GLY A 269 -0.66 -10.49 -8.79
C GLY A 269 0.61 -10.20 -8.00
N ALA A 270 0.57 -10.27 -6.67
CA ALA A 270 1.76 -10.15 -5.83
C ALA A 270 2.66 -11.42 -5.91
N VAL A 271 2.06 -12.61 -6.05
CA VAL A 271 2.81 -13.86 -6.30
C VAL A 271 3.57 -13.75 -7.61
N GLU A 272 2.91 -13.32 -8.67
CA GLU A 272 3.51 -13.11 -9.98
C GLU A 272 4.57 -12.01 -9.95
N GLY A 273 4.30 -10.89 -9.24
CA GLY A 273 5.27 -9.80 -9.06
C GLY A 273 6.57 -10.25 -8.40
N LEU A 274 6.49 -11.08 -7.35
CA LEU A 274 7.67 -11.67 -6.72
C LEU A 274 8.43 -12.62 -7.68
N TYR A 275 7.70 -13.44 -8.43
CA TYR A 275 8.31 -14.28 -9.44
C TYR A 275 9.05 -13.47 -10.50
N MET A 276 8.41 -12.42 -11.03
CA MET A 276 8.98 -11.54 -12.05
C MET A 276 10.27 -10.88 -11.58
N ILE A 277 10.30 -10.32 -10.37
CA ILE A 277 11.49 -9.61 -9.89
C ILE A 277 12.64 -10.55 -9.55
N ILE A 278 12.36 -11.76 -9.09
CA ILE A 278 13.40 -12.78 -8.85
C ILE A 278 13.97 -13.29 -10.18
N LYS A 279 13.10 -13.59 -11.17
CA LYS A 279 13.52 -14.14 -12.45
C LYS A 279 14.20 -13.12 -13.35
N TYR A 280 13.75 -11.88 -13.30
CA TYR A 280 14.18 -10.79 -14.17
C TYR A 280 14.77 -9.62 -13.37
N ASP A 281 15.62 -9.92 -12.38
CA ASP A 281 16.31 -8.92 -11.56
C ASP A 281 17.25 -8.01 -12.35
N SER A 282 17.59 -8.37 -13.58
CA SER A 282 18.28 -7.52 -14.55
C SER A 282 17.36 -6.49 -15.23
N ILE A 283 16.04 -6.61 -15.08
CA ILE A 283 15.02 -5.74 -15.68
C ILE A 283 14.28 -4.94 -14.62
N PHE A 284 13.95 -5.57 -13.49
CA PHE A 284 13.23 -4.94 -12.38
C PHE A 284 14.15 -4.74 -11.18
N SER A 285 14.01 -3.61 -10.51
CA SER A 285 14.71 -3.35 -9.25
C SER A 285 13.76 -3.15 -8.07
N MET A 286 12.46 -3.05 -8.30
CA MET A 286 11.45 -2.71 -7.29
C MET A 286 10.22 -3.57 -7.44
N ALA A 287 9.67 -4.06 -6.31
CA ALA A 287 8.38 -4.75 -6.30
C ALA A 287 7.51 -4.33 -5.13
N GLY A 288 6.22 -4.01 -5.43
CA GLY A 288 5.14 -3.80 -4.47
C GLY A 288 4.23 -5.03 -4.39
N LEU A 289 4.26 -5.74 -3.27
CA LEU A 289 3.65 -7.06 -3.08
C LEU A 289 2.55 -6.97 -2.02
N PHE A 290 1.31 -6.76 -2.47
CA PHE A 290 0.16 -6.52 -1.62
C PHE A 290 -0.61 -7.81 -1.37
N SER A 291 -0.78 -8.19 -0.10
CA SER A 291 -1.55 -9.37 0.31
C SER A 291 -1.22 -10.62 -0.52
N PRO A 292 0.05 -11.02 -0.61
CA PRO A 292 0.48 -12.07 -1.56
C PRO A 292 -0.11 -13.44 -1.20
N ALA A 293 -0.82 -14.05 -2.15
CA ALA A 293 -1.47 -15.35 -1.96
C ALA A 293 -0.50 -16.53 -2.09
N PHE A 294 0.60 -16.54 -1.33
CA PHE A 294 1.62 -17.59 -1.41
C PHE A 294 1.12 -18.98 -1.02
N TRP A 295 0.05 -19.04 -0.21
CA TRP A 295 -0.60 -20.27 0.20
C TRP A 295 -1.14 -21.10 -0.97
N THR A 296 -1.39 -20.49 -2.11
CA THR A 296 -1.95 -21.15 -3.29
C THR A 296 -1.04 -22.23 -3.87
N ASN A 297 0.28 -22.11 -3.68
CA ASN A 297 1.22 -23.10 -4.18
C ASN A 297 2.56 -23.07 -3.39
N LYS A 298 2.91 -24.20 -2.79
CA LYS A 298 4.19 -24.35 -2.07
C LYS A 298 5.44 -24.16 -2.96
N GLU A 299 5.29 -24.34 -4.27
CA GLU A 299 6.40 -24.13 -5.22
C GLU A 299 6.87 -22.66 -5.23
N ASN A 300 6.02 -21.71 -4.82
CA ASN A 300 6.41 -20.31 -4.65
C ASN A 300 7.55 -20.16 -3.63
N PHE A 301 7.44 -20.86 -2.50
CA PHE A 301 8.48 -20.87 -1.45
C PHE A 301 9.74 -21.58 -1.90
N LEU A 302 9.60 -22.73 -2.55
CA LEU A 302 10.73 -23.53 -3.05
C LEU A 302 11.51 -22.77 -4.13
N TYR A 303 10.80 -22.03 -4.99
CA TYR A 303 11.43 -21.20 -6.00
C TYR A 303 12.23 -20.06 -5.35
N ALA A 304 11.60 -19.32 -4.42
CA ALA A 304 12.27 -18.24 -3.72
C ALA A 304 13.50 -18.72 -2.94
N GLU A 305 13.41 -19.88 -2.29
CA GLU A 305 14.53 -20.48 -1.54
C GLU A 305 15.74 -20.84 -2.42
N LYS A 306 15.47 -21.36 -3.63
CA LYS A 306 16.52 -21.86 -4.55
C LYS A 306 17.06 -20.81 -5.48
N SER A 307 16.35 -19.71 -5.67
CA SER A 307 16.74 -18.65 -6.60
C SER A 307 17.75 -17.72 -5.97
N THR A 308 18.61 -17.15 -6.80
CA THR A 308 19.58 -16.12 -6.39
C THR A 308 19.27 -14.83 -7.09
N VAL A 309 19.10 -13.76 -6.32
CA VAL A 309 19.00 -12.39 -6.84
C VAL A 309 20.41 -11.86 -7.03
N THR A 310 20.74 -11.49 -8.27
CA THR A 310 22.09 -11.05 -8.66
C THR A 310 22.27 -9.55 -8.51
N TYR A 311 21.22 -8.78 -8.80
CA TYR A 311 21.26 -7.31 -8.78
C TYR A 311 20.44 -6.77 -7.59
N PRO A 312 20.75 -5.56 -7.06
CA PRO A 312 20.03 -4.97 -5.94
C PRO A 312 18.53 -4.80 -6.22
N VAL A 313 17.67 -5.31 -5.34
CA VAL A 313 16.21 -5.15 -5.43
C VAL A 313 15.61 -4.62 -4.13
N LYS A 314 14.53 -3.84 -4.25
CA LYS A 314 13.67 -3.40 -3.14
C LYS A 314 12.34 -4.15 -3.21
N LEU A 315 11.94 -4.83 -2.14
CA LEU A 315 10.69 -5.58 -2.04
C LEU A 315 9.83 -5.00 -0.91
N TYR A 316 8.71 -4.38 -1.26
CA TYR A 316 7.73 -3.89 -0.29
C TYR A 316 6.63 -4.94 -0.13
N PHE A 317 6.43 -5.42 1.10
CA PHE A 317 5.39 -6.39 1.44
C PHE A 317 4.30 -5.74 2.28
N LEU A 318 3.06 -6.01 1.94
CA LEU A 318 1.89 -5.60 2.71
C LEU A 318 0.97 -6.79 2.95
N ALA A 319 0.42 -6.90 4.16
CA ALA A 319 -0.70 -7.79 4.44
C ALA A 319 -1.62 -7.20 5.51
N GLY A 320 -2.89 -7.53 5.44
CA GLY A 320 -3.88 -7.22 6.45
C GLY A 320 -4.09 -8.36 7.44
N ALA A 321 -4.25 -8.05 8.72
CA ALA A 321 -4.51 -9.08 9.74
C ALA A 321 -5.95 -9.62 9.71
N MET A 322 -6.85 -9.00 8.93
CA MET A 322 -8.24 -9.43 8.77
C MET A 322 -8.49 -10.08 7.38
N GLU A 323 -7.43 -10.51 6.72
CA GLU A 323 -7.52 -11.19 5.43
C GLU A 323 -7.70 -12.71 5.62
N GLY A 324 -8.94 -13.17 5.70
CA GLY A 324 -9.28 -14.58 5.82
C GLY A 324 -9.03 -15.19 7.20
N GLY A 325 -9.37 -16.47 7.36
CA GLY A 325 -9.16 -17.21 8.60
C GLY A 325 -7.68 -17.51 8.87
N ASP A 326 -7.34 -17.67 10.15
CA ASP A 326 -6.03 -18.16 10.62
C ASP A 326 -4.80 -17.31 10.25
N PHE A 327 -4.98 -16.06 9.84
CA PHE A 327 -3.88 -15.13 9.49
C PHE A 327 -2.94 -15.66 8.38
N VAL A 328 -3.43 -16.52 7.49
CA VAL A 328 -2.61 -17.21 6.47
C VAL A 328 -1.81 -16.23 5.62
N MET A 329 -2.43 -15.10 5.19
CA MET A 329 -1.73 -14.08 4.39
C MET A 329 -0.50 -13.52 5.10
N VAL A 330 -0.67 -13.11 6.37
CA VAL A 330 0.42 -12.56 7.18
C VAL A 330 1.49 -13.61 7.43
N THR A 331 1.07 -14.83 7.80
CA THR A 331 2.00 -15.92 8.15
C THR A 331 2.84 -16.33 6.94
N ASP A 332 2.22 -16.50 5.78
CA ASP A 332 2.92 -16.90 4.56
C ASP A 332 3.80 -15.77 4.00
N MET A 333 3.36 -14.52 4.09
CA MET A 333 4.20 -13.37 3.78
C MET A 333 5.45 -13.35 4.67
N GLN A 334 5.30 -13.49 5.98
CA GLN A 334 6.43 -13.52 6.92
C GLN A 334 7.37 -14.70 6.65
N LYS A 335 6.81 -15.88 6.34
CA LYS A 335 7.57 -17.05 5.96
C LYS A 335 8.40 -16.82 4.69
N MET A 336 7.81 -16.21 3.66
CA MET A 336 8.50 -15.86 2.42
C MET A 336 9.65 -14.89 2.70
N MET A 337 9.39 -13.84 3.47
CA MET A 337 10.43 -12.88 3.86
C MET A 337 11.56 -13.55 4.64
N GLN A 338 11.24 -14.47 5.56
CA GLN A 338 12.26 -15.19 6.32
C GLN A 338 13.12 -16.09 5.43
N LEU A 339 12.54 -16.73 4.41
CA LEU A 339 13.32 -17.49 3.42
C LEU A 339 14.30 -16.60 2.66
N LEU A 340 13.84 -15.43 2.20
CA LEU A 340 14.70 -14.47 1.50
C LEU A 340 15.80 -13.91 2.41
N LEU A 341 15.50 -13.62 3.69
CA LEU A 341 16.49 -13.18 4.68
C LEU A 341 17.55 -14.26 4.97
N ASN A 342 17.14 -15.52 5.02
CA ASN A 342 18.05 -16.64 5.30
C ASN A 342 19.10 -16.83 4.20
N GLN A 343 18.85 -16.36 2.98
CA GLN A 343 19.85 -16.35 1.91
C GLN A 343 21.04 -15.43 2.22
N LYS A 344 20.87 -14.47 3.17
CA LYS A 344 21.88 -13.45 3.50
C LYS A 344 22.40 -12.69 2.28
N ASN A 345 21.54 -12.53 1.28
CA ASN A 345 21.87 -11.84 0.04
C ASN A 345 21.80 -10.31 0.26
N PRO A 346 22.94 -9.59 0.17
CA PRO A 346 22.98 -8.13 0.39
C PRO A 346 22.21 -7.35 -0.69
N ASN A 347 21.89 -7.98 -1.80
CA ASN A 347 21.13 -7.37 -2.89
C ASN A 347 19.62 -7.29 -2.62
N ILE A 348 19.11 -7.92 -1.57
CA ILE A 348 17.68 -7.90 -1.24
C ILE A 348 17.42 -6.94 -0.08
N LYS A 349 16.81 -5.79 -0.37
CA LYS A 349 16.30 -4.84 0.63
C LYS A 349 14.80 -5.04 0.76
N MET A 350 14.30 -5.27 1.97
CA MET A 350 12.86 -5.52 2.20
C MET A 350 12.30 -4.55 3.24
N ARG A 351 11.05 -4.15 3.02
CA ARG A 351 10.19 -3.48 4.00
C ARG A 351 8.85 -4.21 4.05
N SER A 352 8.26 -4.34 5.23
CA SER A 352 6.93 -4.91 5.37
C SER A 352 6.05 -4.06 6.26
N THR A 353 4.77 -4.05 5.91
CA THR A 353 3.70 -3.44 6.69
C THR A 353 2.61 -4.48 6.94
N ILE A 354 2.18 -4.62 8.19
CA ILE A 354 1.03 -5.45 8.57
C ILE A 354 0.01 -4.53 9.21
N GLN A 355 -1.14 -4.37 8.57
CA GLN A 355 -2.24 -3.56 9.09
C GLN A 355 -3.23 -4.42 9.85
N SER A 356 -3.49 -4.05 11.11
CA SER A 356 -4.33 -4.84 12.02
C SER A 356 -5.79 -4.97 11.56
N ASN A 357 -6.28 -3.99 10.80
CA ASN A 357 -7.63 -3.90 10.24
C ASN A 357 -7.67 -4.09 8.72
N GLY A 358 -6.54 -4.40 8.11
CA GLY A 358 -6.44 -4.64 6.68
C GLY A 358 -7.24 -5.86 6.25
N THR A 359 -8.03 -5.70 5.20
CA THR A 359 -8.86 -6.73 4.57
C THR A 359 -8.36 -7.02 3.15
N HIS A 360 -8.75 -8.14 2.56
CA HIS A 360 -8.36 -8.49 1.20
C HIS A 360 -9.20 -7.71 0.17
N SER A 361 -8.86 -6.44 -0.04
CA SER A 361 -9.66 -5.55 -0.88
C SER A 361 -8.85 -4.42 -1.50
N GLU A 362 -9.31 -3.93 -2.65
CA GLU A 362 -8.73 -2.78 -3.35
C GLU A 362 -8.73 -1.52 -2.48
N SER A 363 -9.75 -1.30 -1.66
CA SER A 363 -9.81 -0.17 -0.74
C SER A 363 -8.74 -0.20 0.35
N PHE A 364 -8.34 -1.39 0.79
CA PHE A 364 -7.21 -1.55 1.70
C PHE A 364 -5.88 -1.24 0.97
N TRP A 365 -5.67 -1.80 -0.21
CA TRP A 365 -4.44 -1.59 -0.99
C TRP A 365 -4.29 -0.15 -1.46
N ARG A 366 -5.39 0.53 -1.79
CA ARG A 366 -5.44 1.97 -2.09
C ARG A 366 -4.78 2.81 -1.00
N ASN A 367 -5.13 2.56 0.25
CA ASN A 367 -4.62 3.33 1.40
C ASN A 367 -3.11 3.17 1.61
N GLU A 368 -2.53 2.07 1.13
CA GLU A 368 -1.12 1.73 1.33
C GLU A 368 -0.26 1.99 0.08
N PHE A 369 -0.88 2.31 -1.06
CA PHE A 369 -0.18 2.52 -2.33
C PHE A 369 0.86 3.65 -2.22
N PHE A 370 0.51 4.76 -1.60
CA PHE A 370 1.42 5.90 -1.44
C PHE A 370 2.68 5.53 -0.65
N ASP A 371 2.53 4.81 0.47
CA ASP A 371 3.66 4.39 1.31
C ASP A 371 4.60 3.42 0.56
N MET A 372 4.03 2.51 -0.24
CA MET A 372 4.80 1.62 -1.12
C MET A 372 5.56 2.42 -2.17
N PHE A 373 4.88 3.31 -2.90
CA PHE A 373 5.49 4.11 -3.95
C PHE A 373 6.60 5.01 -3.42
N ASN A 374 6.35 5.70 -2.29
CA ASN A 374 7.33 6.54 -1.63
C ASN A 374 8.60 5.74 -1.29
N TRP A 375 8.45 4.57 -0.66
CA TRP A 375 9.59 3.76 -0.28
C TRP A 375 10.36 3.19 -1.49
N LEU A 376 9.67 2.79 -2.54
CA LEU A 376 10.31 2.21 -3.71
C LEU A 376 11.06 3.27 -4.54
N TYR A 377 10.43 4.42 -4.79
CA TYR A 377 10.88 5.39 -5.79
C TYR A 377 11.46 6.68 -5.22
N LEU A 378 11.11 7.08 -3.99
CA LEU A 378 11.47 8.37 -3.42
C LEU A 378 12.45 8.27 -2.26
N GLU A 379 12.46 7.20 -1.49
CA GLU A 379 13.44 6.97 -0.41
C GLU A 379 14.74 6.37 -0.98
N GLU A 380 15.90 6.93 -0.62
CA GLU A 380 17.24 6.46 -0.99
C GLU A 380 17.68 5.17 -0.24
#